data_92a13aa0d6fcd4870f6dd08735cb8580
#
_entry.id   92a13aa0d6fcd4870f6dd08735cb8580
#
_cell.length_a   1.000
_cell.length_b   1.000
_cell.length_c   1.000
_cell.angle_alpha   90.00
_cell.angle_beta   90.00
_cell.angle_gamma   90.00
#
_symmetry.space_group_name_H-M   'P 1'
#
loop_
_entity.id
_entity.type
_entity.pdbx_description
1 polymer ?
#
loop_
_entity_poly.entity_id
_entity_poly.type
_entity_poly.pdbx_seq_one_letter_code
_entity_poly.pdbx_strand_id
1 'polypeptide(L)'
;MEYGLIGGKLGHSYSKLIHEMLCGYRYDLCPLPTEEEVRAFMTRRQFRAINVTIPYKRLVMEYCTYIDPRAKAIGAVNTVVNKNGLLYGYNTDYLGFAHLCDAHGVDFAGRTVLILGTGGTHNTTSAVARDKGAARVLTVSRTPDAAKGQLSYEEAVFSGAQIVINTTPAGMYPNVGVCSLDVAKMPGLEAVLDVVYNPDKTELCLLYTSPSPVSYTHLRAHET
;
A
#
# COMPACT_ATOMS: atom_id res chain seq x y z
N MET A 1 -7.30 24.97 2.24
CA MET A 1 -7.47 23.79 1.35
C MET A 1 -8.75 23.09 1.76
N GLU A 2 -9.67 22.86 0.84
CA GLU A 2 -10.94 22.18 1.13
C GLU A 2 -10.79 20.66 0.96
N TYR A 3 -10.20 20.25 -0.15
CA TYR A 3 -9.85 18.86 -0.46
C TYR A 3 -8.40 18.77 -0.91
N GLY A 4 -7.71 17.72 -0.55
CA GLY A 4 -6.32 17.55 -1.00
C GLY A 4 -5.58 16.39 -0.38
N LEU A 5 -4.31 16.28 -0.74
CA LEU A 5 -3.36 15.29 -0.23
C LEU A 5 -2.31 15.96 0.64
N ILE A 6 -2.09 15.42 1.83
CA ILE A 6 -0.95 15.78 2.67
C ILE A 6 0.07 14.63 2.72
N GLY A 7 1.36 14.98 2.76
CA GLY A 7 2.46 14.03 2.86
C GLY A 7 3.80 14.74 2.95
N GLY A 8 4.90 14.01 3.13
CA GLY A 8 6.23 14.61 3.24
C GLY A 8 6.72 15.18 1.91
N LYS A 9 6.65 14.40 0.83
CA LYS A 9 7.03 14.79 -0.54
C LYS A 9 5.95 14.32 -1.51
N LEU A 10 5.41 15.22 -2.34
CA LEU A 10 4.25 14.95 -3.20
C LEU A 10 4.52 15.16 -4.70
N GLY A 11 5.80 15.14 -5.13
CA GLY A 11 6.22 15.55 -6.48
C GLY A 11 5.67 14.70 -7.65
N HIS A 12 5.14 13.50 -7.40
CA HIS A 12 4.68 12.57 -8.44
C HIS A 12 3.31 11.94 -8.12
N SER A 13 2.44 12.67 -7.41
CA SER A 13 1.11 12.17 -7.07
C SER A 13 0.12 12.37 -8.22
N TYR A 14 -0.52 11.31 -8.67
CA TYR A 14 -1.65 11.35 -9.61
C TYR A 14 -2.98 11.72 -8.94
N SER A 15 -3.04 11.78 -7.60
CA SER A 15 -4.28 12.02 -6.85
C SER A 15 -4.99 13.28 -7.29
N LYS A 16 -4.25 14.39 -7.51
CA LYS A 16 -4.84 15.65 -8.01
C LYS A 16 -5.58 15.46 -9.32
N LEU A 17 -4.91 14.86 -10.32
CA LEU A 17 -5.49 14.63 -11.64
C LEU A 17 -6.75 13.75 -11.56
N ILE A 18 -6.67 12.65 -10.78
CA ILE A 18 -7.77 11.69 -10.63
C ILE A 18 -8.97 12.35 -9.96
N HIS A 19 -8.78 13.02 -8.84
CA HIS A 19 -9.87 13.67 -8.09
C HIS A 19 -10.54 14.79 -8.90
N GLU A 20 -9.76 15.64 -9.56
CA GLU A 20 -10.31 16.74 -10.37
C GLU A 20 -11.07 16.23 -11.60
N MET A 21 -10.61 15.11 -12.22
CA MET A 21 -11.33 14.48 -13.33
C MET A 21 -12.63 13.81 -12.91
N LEU A 22 -12.63 13.12 -11.76
CA LEU A 22 -13.78 12.32 -11.33
C LEU A 22 -14.85 13.12 -10.58
N CYS A 23 -14.47 14.16 -9.85
CA CYS A 23 -15.34 14.77 -8.87
C CYS A 23 -15.65 16.25 -9.13
N GLY A 24 -14.96 16.90 -10.07
CA GLY A 24 -15.23 18.29 -10.47
C GLY A 24 -14.93 19.34 -9.38
N TYR A 25 -14.22 18.99 -8.31
CA TYR A 25 -13.76 19.93 -7.28
C TYR A 25 -12.24 20.11 -7.35
N ARG A 26 -11.78 21.27 -6.87
CA ARG A 26 -10.34 21.54 -6.75
C ARG A 26 -9.72 20.66 -5.70
N TYR A 27 -8.62 19.98 -6.07
CA TYR A 27 -7.85 19.13 -5.19
C TYR A 27 -6.41 19.64 -5.08
N ASP A 28 -5.97 19.94 -3.87
CA ASP A 28 -4.66 20.56 -3.63
C ASP A 28 -3.63 19.52 -3.14
N LEU A 29 -2.40 19.65 -3.60
CA LEU A 29 -1.26 18.93 -3.03
C LEU A 29 -0.59 19.83 -1.99
N CYS A 30 -0.54 19.36 -0.74
CA CYS A 30 -0.01 20.11 0.40
C CYS A 30 1.17 19.34 1.03
N PRO A 31 2.41 19.53 0.53
CA PRO A 31 3.58 18.94 1.15
C PRO A 31 3.80 19.55 2.53
N LEU A 32 3.98 18.71 3.53
CA LEU A 32 4.28 19.07 4.92
C LEU A 32 5.55 18.32 5.31
N PRO A 33 6.73 18.96 5.18
CA PRO A 33 8.03 18.30 5.39
C PRO A 33 8.27 17.79 6.81
N THR A 34 7.63 18.40 7.82
CA THR A 34 7.87 18.06 9.23
C THR A 34 6.60 17.60 9.95
N GLU A 35 6.75 16.85 11.03
CA GLU A 35 5.63 16.44 11.88
C GLU A 35 4.93 17.65 12.54
N GLU A 36 5.67 18.69 12.89
CA GLU A 36 5.13 19.91 13.49
C GLU A 36 4.14 20.59 12.55
N GLU A 37 4.46 20.65 11.27
CA GLU A 37 3.56 21.22 10.25
C GLU A 37 2.29 20.39 10.10
N VAL A 38 2.40 19.05 10.12
CA VAL A 38 1.23 18.17 10.11
C VAL A 38 0.39 18.35 11.37
N ARG A 39 0.99 18.40 12.55
CA ARG A 39 0.30 18.63 13.82
C ARG A 39 -0.45 19.98 13.81
N ALA A 40 0.20 21.02 13.34
CA ALA A 40 -0.43 22.33 13.19
C ALA A 40 -1.59 22.32 12.18
N PHE A 41 -1.41 21.64 11.03
CA PHE A 41 -2.43 21.48 10.00
C PHE A 41 -3.67 20.72 10.54
N MET A 42 -3.45 19.58 11.18
CA MET A 42 -4.53 18.74 11.74
C MET A 42 -5.28 19.44 12.88
N THR A 43 -4.58 20.23 13.70
CA THR A 43 -5.19 21.02 14.79
C THR A 43 -6.11 22.12 14.27
N ARG A 44 -5.74 22.79 13.17
CA ARG A 44 -6.57 23.85 12.57
C ARG A 44 -7.88 23.33 11.97
N ARG A 45 -7.92 22.08 11.51
CA ARG A 45 -9.09 21.42 10.92
C ARG A 45 -9.75 22.20 9.77
N GLN A 46 -8.99 23.00 9.02
CA GLN A 46 -9.50 23.88 7.94
C GLN A 46 -9.53 23.12 6.60
N PHE A 47 -10.20 21.97 6.60
CA PHE A 47 -10.45 21.16 5.41
C PHE A 47 -11.77 20.41 5.54
N ARG A 48 -12.36 19.96 4.42
CA ARG A 48 -13.54 19.08 4.41
C ARG A 48 -13.14 17.63 4.38
N ALA A 49 -12.22 17.28 3.48
CA ALA A 49 -11.63 15.94 3.46
C ALA A 49 -10.22 15.99 2.88
N ILE A 50 -9.36 15.10 3.37
CA ILE A 50 -7.99 14.99 2.90
C ILE A 50 -7.60 13.52 2.75
N ASN A 51 -6.75 13.26 1.76
CA ASN A 51 -5.95 12.05 1.74
C ASN A 51 -4.62 12.29 2.47
N VAL A 52 -4.06 11.22 3.00
CA VAL A 52 -2.82 11.23 3.77
C VAL A 52 -1.89 10.15 3.22
N THR A 53 -0.66 10.57 2.84
CA THR A 53 0.36 9.61 2.40
C THR A 53 1.56 9.59 3.33
N ILE A 54 2.59 8.88 2.95
CA ILE A 54 3.84 8.69 3.71
C ILE A 54 4.44 10.06 4.10
N PRO A 55 4.92 10.18 5.34
CA PRO A 55 4.99 9.17 6.41
C PRO A 55 3.86 9.24 7.45
N TYR A 56 2.81 10.01 7.23
CA TYR A 56 1.89 10.53 8.23
C TYR A 56 0.62 9.70 8.49
N LYS A 57 0.41 8.58 7.77
CA LYS A 57 -0.81 7.73 7.91
C LYS A 57 -1.09 7.26 9.34
N ARG A 58 -0.04 7.13 10.17
CA ARG A 58 -0.16 6.77 11.58
C ARG A 58 -0.37 8.01 12.47
N LEU A 59 0.40 9.06 12.22
CA LEU A 59 0.35 10.30 12.99
C LEU A 59 -1.05 10.92 13.02
N VAL A 60 -1.74 10.96 11.87
CA VAL A 60 -3.06 11.60 11.77
C VAL A 60 -4.14 10.88 12.58
N MET A 61 -3.92 9.61 12.96
CA MET A 61 -4.84 8.86 13.81
C MET A 61 -5.06 9.51 15.18
N GLU A 62 -4.04 10.20 15.70
CA GLU A 62 -4.09 10.91 16.98
C GLU A 62 -5.14 12.04 17.00
N TYR A 63 -5.51 12.55 15.82
CA TYR A 63 -6.45 13.67 15.66
C TYR A 63 -7.87 13.20 15.33
N CYS A 64 -8.06 11.92 14.99
CA CYS A 64 -9.35 11.41 14.60
C CYS A 64 -10.24 11.16 15.81
N THR A 65 -11.45 11.73 15.79
CA THR A 65 -12.49 11.48 16.78
C THR A 65 -13.04 10.04 16.64
N TYR A 66 -13.11 9.57 15.40
CA TYR A 66 -13.52 8.22 15.04
C TYR A 66 -12.53 7.65 14.02
N ILE A 67 -12.18 6.40 14.19
CA ILE A 67 -11.37 5.65 13.22
C ILE A 67 -12.16 4.39 12.84
N ASP A 68 -12.34 4.19 11.55
CA ASP A 68 -12.93 2.95 11.03
C ASP A 68 -12.24 1.72 11.61
N PRO A 69 -12.97 0.66 12.02
CA PRO A 69 -12.37 -0.52 12.65
C PRO A 69 -11.26 -1.17 11.83
N ARG A 70 -11.36 -1.19 10.51
CA ARG A 70 -10.31 -1.73 9.63
C ARG A 70 -9.08 -0.84 9.64
N ALA A 71 -9.26 0.49 9.50
CA ALA A 71 -8.15 1.44 9.58
C ALA A 71 -7.42 1.35 10.93
N LYS A 72 -8.18 1.15 12.01
CA LYS A 72 -7.63 0.93 13.35
C LYS A 72 -6.83 -0.36 13.45
N ALA A 73 -7.35 -1.46 12.92
CA ALA A 73 -6.67 -2.76 12.90
C ALA A 73 -5.39 -2.74 12.06
N ILE A 74 -5.42 -2.02 10.92
CA ILE A 74 -4.25 -1.81 10.06
C ILE A 74 -3.21 -0.90 10.73
N GLY A 75 -3.65 0.01 11.62
CA GLY A 75 -2.79 1.02 12.25
C GLY A 75 -2.39 2.16 11.30
N ALA A 76 -3.23 2.45 10.29
CA ALA A 76 -2.97 3.50 9.31
C ALA A 76 -4.28 4.11 8.77
N VAL A 77 -4.33 5.44 8.73
CA VAL A 77 -5.39 6.23 8.12
C VAL A 77 -4.82 6.94 6.88
N ASN A 78 -5.45 6.76 5.74
CA ASN A 78 -5.07 7.45 4.50
C ASN A 78 -6.13 8.46 4.01
N THR A 79 -7.29 8.50 4.68
CA THR A 79 -8.38 9.42 4.34
C THR A 79 -9.00 9.95 5.62
N VAL A 80 -9.08 11.28 5.76
CA VAL A 80 -9.70 11.96 6.90
C VAL A 80 -10.80 12.87 6.41
N VAL A 81 -12.01 12.68 6.95
CA VAL A 81 -13.18 13.50 6.65
C VAL A 81 -13.51 14.36 7.87
N ASN A 82 -13.67 15.66 7.67
CA ASN A 82 -14.08 16.58 8.70
C ASN A 82 -15.59 16.84 8.60
N LYS A 83 -16.33 16.41 9.61
CA LYS A 83 -17.77 16.66 9.76
C LYS A 83 -17.98 17.60 10.96
N ASN A 84 -18.16 18.87 10.70
CA ASN A 84 -18.40 19.90 11.73
C ASN A 84 -17.34 19.91 12.85
N GLY A 85 -16.05 19.81 12.47
CA GLY A 85 -14.94 19.80 13.43
C GLY A 85 -14.61 18.43 14.02
N LEU A 86 -15.42 17.40 13.79
CA LEU A 86 -15.13 16.02 14.15
C LEU A 86 -14.42 15.29 13.01
N LEU A 87 -13.27 14.71 13.28
CA LEU A 87 -12.44 14.04 12.26
C LEU A 87 -12.71 12.53 12.26
N TYR A 88 -13.03 12.02 11.08
CA TYR A 88 -13.30 10.60 10.82
C TYR A 88 -12.20 10.04 9.94
N GLY A 89 -11.46 9.04 10.45
CA GLY A 89 -10.34 8.41 9.78
C GLY A 89 -10.71 7.08 9.11
N TYR A 90 -10.28 6.90 7.86
CA TYR A 90 -10.53 5.69 7.05
C TYR A 90 -9.23 5.21 6.40
N ASN A 91 -9.23 3.95 5.95
CA ASN A 91 -8.19 3.41 5.10
C ASN A 91 -8.82 2.85 3.82
N THR A 92 -8.74 3.64 2.75
CA THR A 92 -9.28 3.28 1.43
C THR A 92 -8.34 2.36 0.64
N ASP A 93 -7.05 2.29 1.00
CA ASP A 93 -6.08 1.38 0.37
C ASP A 93 -6.51 -0.07 0.56
N TYR A 94 -7.12 -0.40 1.71
CA TYR A 94 -7.64 -1.75 1.98
C TYR A 94 -8.68 -2.17 0.94
N LEU A 95 -9.69 -1.32 0.72
CA LEU A 95 -10.77 -1.63 -0.23
C LEU A 95 -10.24 -1.65 -1.67
N GLY A 96 -9.36 -0.72 -2.01
CA GLY A 96 -8.71 -0.65 -3.32
C GLY A 96 -7.92 -1.92 -3.61
N PHE A 97 -7.07 -2.34 -2.68
CA PHE A 97 -6.27 -3.55 -2.85
C PHE A 97 -7.13 -4.83 -2.88
N ALA A 98 -8.15 -4.93 -2.01
CA ALA A 98 -9.06 -6.07 -2.00
C ALA A 98 -9.82 -6.20 -3.32
N HIS A 99 -10.38 -5.09 -3.82
CA HIS A 99 -11.10 -5.05 -5.10
C HIS A 99 -10.21 -5.43 -6.28
N LEU A 100 -8.99 -4.95 -6.27
CA LEU A 100 -8.01 -5.23 -7.31
C LEU A 100 -7.66 -6.73 -7.37
N CYS A 101 -7.44 -7.36 -6.20
CA CYS A 101 -7.22 -8.80 -6.12
C CYS A 101 -8.42 -9.59 -6.68
N ASP A 102 -9.66 -9.16 -6.36
CA ASP A 102 -10.88 -9.79 -6.86
C ASP A 102 -11.04 -9.64 -8.38
N ALA A 103 -10.79 -8.44 -8.90
CA ALA A 103 -10.88 -8.14 -10.33
C ALA A 103 -9.90 -8.97 -11.17
N HIS A 104 -8.80 -9.39 -10.57
CA HIS A 104 -7.77 -10.20 -11.23
C HIS A 104 -7.83 -11.68 -10.83
N GLY A 105 -8.84 -12.11 -10.08
CA GLY A 105 -9.04 -13.50 -9.72
C GLY A 105 -7.96 -14.10 -8.82
N VAL A 106 -7.29 -13.28 -7.99
CA VAL A 106 -6.27 -13.77 -7.05
C VAL A 106 -6.94 -14.45 -5.87
N ASP A 107 -6.77 -15.77 -5.77
CA ASP A 107 -7.32 -16.57 -4.69
C ASP A 107 -6.30 -16.73 -3.55
N PHE A 108 -6.61 -16.17 -2.40
CA PHE A 108 -5.76 -16.25 -1.20
C PHE A 108 -6.10 -17.45 -0.30
N ALA A 109 -7.26 -18.08 -0.50
CA ALA A 109 -7.75 -19.11 0.40
C ALA A 109 -6.78 -20.31 0.49
N GLY A 110 -6.29 -20.58 1.69
CA GLY A 110 -5.34 -21.67 1.96
C GLY A 110 -3.89 -21.45 1.47
N ARG A 111 -3.59 -20.29 0.84
CA ARG A 111 -2.24 -20.01 0.30
C ARG A 111 -1.32 -19.40 1.35
N THR A 112 -0.03 -19.64 1.15
CA THR A 112 1.04 -18.91 1.83
C THR A 112 1.37 -17.65 1.02
N VAL A 113 1.24 -16.50 1.64
CA VAL A 113 1.49 -15.18 1.06
C VAL A 113 2.80 -14.62 1.60
N LEU A 114 3.66 -14.15 0.73
CA LEU A 114 4.93 -13.52 1.06
C LEU A 114 4.85 -12.04 0.74
N ILE A 115 5.01 -11.18 1.75
CA ILE A 115 4.96 -9.72 1.58
C ILE A 115 6.34 -9.14 1.74
N LEU A 116 6.83 -8.47 0.69
CA LEU A 116 8.12 -7.81 0.69
C LEU A 116 7.99 -6.40 1.30
N GLY A 117 8.75 -6.13 2.35
CA GLY A 117 8.77 -4.85 3.06
C GLY A 117 7.93 -4.83 4.34
N THR A 118 8.16 -3.80 5.16
CA THR A 118 7.57 -3.63 6.51
C THR A 118 6.89 -2.26 6.70
N GLY A 119 6.63 -1.53 5.61
CA GLY A 119 6.04 -0.19 5.61
C GLY A 119 4.52 -0.18 5.84
N GLY A 120 3.91 0.99 5.73
CA GLY A 120 2.46 1.16 5.94
C GLY A 120 1.59 0.32 4.99
N THR A 121 2.00 0.17 3.74
CA THR A 121 1.31 -0.65 2.74
C THR A 121 1.35 -2.14 3.08
N HIS A 122 2.44 -2.62 3.71
CA HIS A 122 2.55 -3.98 4.24
C HIS A 122 1.37 -4.34 5.16
N ASN A 123 1.02 -3.45 6.10
CA ASN A 123 -0.07 -3.72 7.04
C ASN A 123 -1.41 -3.86 6.31
N THR A 124 -1.66 -3.02 5.32
CA THR A 124 -2.87 -3.06 4.50
C THR A 124 -2.97 -4.35 3.70
N THR A 125 -1.91 -4.71 2.97
CA THR A 125 -1.91 -5.93 2.14
C THR A 125 -1.96 -7.20 2.99
N SER A 126 -1.31 -7.18 4.16
CA SER A 126 -1.36 -8.26 5.16
C SER A 126 -2.77 -8.48 5.71
N ALA A 127 -3.50 -7.39 6.02
CA ALA A 127 -4.88 -7.48 6.47
C ALA A 127 -5.79 -8.07 5.38
N VAL A 128 -5.67 -7.57 4.13
CA VAL A 128 -6.45 -8.11 3.00
C VAL A 128 -6.15 -9.59 2.77
N ALA A 129 -4.88 -10.00 2.77
CA ALA A 129 -4.51 -11.40 2.57
C ALA A 129 -5.13 -12.32 3.64
N ARG A 130 -5.09 -11.90 4.91
CA ARG A 130 -5.71 -12.65 6.02
C ARG A 130 -7.23 -12.72 5.89
N ASP A 131 -7.88 -11.60 5.62
CA ASP A 131 -9.34 -11.52 5.50
C ASP A 131 -9.85 -12.33 4.30
N LYS A 132 -9.02 -12.50 3.26
CA LYS A 132 -9.30 -13.35 2.10
C LYS A 132 -8.90 -14.83 2.31
N GLY A 133 -8.54 -15.21 3.53
CA GLY A 133 -8.33 -16.62 3.90
C GLY A 133 -6.94 -17.18 3.64
N ALA A 134 -5.91 -16.34 3.54
CA ALA A 134 -4.54 -16.81 3.47
C ALA A 134 -4.20 -17.68 4.69
N ALA A 135 -3.66 -18.88 4.47
CA ALA A 135 -3.27 -19.79 5.54
C ALA A 135 -2.06 -19.27 6.33
N ARG A 136 -1.15 -18.58 5.63
CA ARG A 136 0.05 -17.97 6.22
C ARG A 136 0.35 -16.65 5.53
N VAL A 137 0.76 -15.65 6.31
CA VAL A 137 1.28 -14.38 5.79
C VAL A 137 2.68 -14.19 6.36
N LEU A 138 3.68 -14.24 5.50
CA LEU A 138 5.09 -14.10 5.82
C LEU A 138 5.58 -12.72 5.41
N THR A 139 6.47 -12.14 6.20
CA THR A 139 7.06 -10.81 5.94
C THR A 139 8.53 -10.95 5.63
N VAL A 140 8.97 -10.27 4.56
CA VAL A 140 10.39 -10.20 4.17
C VAL A 140 10.94 -8.82 4.45
N SER A 141 12.11 -8.76 5.07
CA SER A 141 12.82 -7.52 5.39
C SER A 141 14.28 -7.59 5.00
N ARG A 142 14.88 -6.44 4.66
CA ARG A 142 16.34 -6.31 4.47
C ARG A 142 17.10 -6.48 5.78
N THR A 143 16.44 -6.14 6.87
CA THR A 143 16.94 -6.33 8.24
C THR A 143 15.88 -7.11 9.02
N PRO A 144 15.84 -8.45 8.84
CA PRO A 144 14.77 -9.26 9.42
C PRO A 144 14.85 -9.26 10.96
N ASP A 145 13.70 -9.09 11.57
CA ASP A 145 13.50 -9.24 13.01
C ASP A 145 13.00 -10.66 13.29
N ALA A 146 13.89 -11.54 13.76
CA ALA A 146 13.57 -12.93 14.05
C ALA A 146 12.49 -13.07 15.12
N ALA A 147 12.41 -12.15 16.08
CA ALA A 147 11.39 -12.15 17.12
C ALA A 147 9.98 -11.91 16.57
N LYS A 148 9.88 -11.26 15.38
CA LYS A 148 8.64 -11.07 14.65
C LYS A 148 8.41 -12.11 13.55
N GLY A 149 9.25 -13.13 13.43
CA GLY A 149 9.15 -14.16 12.40
C GLY A 149 9.36 -13.61 10.97
N GLN A 150 10.16 -12.54 10.84
CA GLN A 150 10.49 -11.97 9.54
C GLN A 150 11.59 -12.80 8.86
N LEU A 151 11.48 -12.95 7.54
CA LEU A 151 12.44 -13.64 6.70
C LEU A 151 13.40 -12.66 6.02
N SER A 152 14.62 -13.11 5.76
CA SER A 152 15.52 -12.48 4.81
C SER A 152 15.06 -12.75 3.37
N TYR A 153 15.60 -12.03 2.39
CA TYR A 153 15.33 -12.28 0.97
C TYR A 153 15.87 -13.65 0.50
N GLU A 154 16.93 -14.14 1.13
CA GLU A 154 17.49 -15.46 0.84
C GLU A 154 16.58 -16.59 1.33
N GLU A 155 16.04 -16.47 2.55
CA GLU A 155 15.09 -17.43 3.13
C GLU A 155 13.75 -17.40 2.39
N ALA A 156 13.35 -16.24 1.89
CA ALA A 156 12.08 -16.01 1.20
C ALA A 156 11.88 -16.91 -0.02
N VAL A 157 12.95 -17.18 -0.77
CA VAL A 157 12.91 -18.06 -1.97
C VAL A 157 12.48 -19.48 -1.62
N PHE A 158 12.80 -19.95 -0.41
CA PHE A 158 12.47 -21.29 0.08
C PHE A 158 11.20 -21.34 0.95
N SER A 159 10.45 -20.24 1.01
CA SER A 159 9.27 -20.12 1.88
C SER A 159 8.08 -21.00 1.49
N GLY A 160 8.05 -21.51 0.25
CA GLY A 160 6.92 -22.25 -0.33
C GLY A 160 5.70 -21.34 -0.56
N ALA A 161 5.90 -20.04 -0.74
CA ALA A 161 4.82 -19.10 -0.98
C ALA A 161 4.22 -19.27 -2.38
N GLN A 162 2.90 -19.22 -2.47
CA GLN A 162 2.14 -19.21 -3.71
C GLN A 162 1.84 -17.82 -4.22
N ILE A 163 1.86 -16.81 -3.33
CA ILE A 163 1.59 -15.41 -3.68
C ILE A 163 2.71 -14.54 -3.13
N VAL A 164 3.28 -13.68 -3.98
CA VAL A 164 4.25 -12.64 -3.58
C VAL A 164 3.61 -11.28 -3.76
N ILE A 165 3.72 -10.42 -2.75
CA ILE A 165 3.25 -9.02 -2.80
C ILE A 165 4.44 -8.09 -2.52
N ASN A 166 4.84 -7.31 -3.52
CA ASN A 166 5.85 -6.28 -3.31
C ASN A 166 5.21 -4.99 -2.76
N THR A 167 5.57 -4.62 -1.55
CA THR A 167 5.18 -3.35 -0.91
C THR A 167 6.36 -2.41 -0.68
N THR A 168 7.50 -2.72 -1.30
CA THR A 168 8.72 -1.92 -1.25
C THR A 168 8.80 -0.96 -2.44
N PRO A 169 9.66 0.07 -2.39
CA PRO A 169 9.92 0.92 -3.54
C PRO A 169 10.91 0.29 -4.55
N ALA A 170 11.29 -0.98 -4.40
CA ALA A 170 12.18 -1.64 -5.35
C ALA A 170 11.52 -1.73 -6.74
N GLY A 171 12.23 -1.30 -7.77
CA GLY A 171 11.72 -1.23 -9.14
C GLY A 171 10.91 0.02 -9.47
N MET A 172 10.67 0.91 -8.50
CA MET A 172 9.98 2.18 -8.71
C MET A 172 10.92 3.21 -9.35
N TYR A 173 10.40 4.03 -10.26
CA TYR A 173 11.13 5.16 -10.85
C TYR A 173 11.71 6.09 -9.75
N PRO A 174 12.96 6.57 -9.85
CA PRO A 174 13.87 6.41 -11.01
C PRO A 174 14.69 5.11 -11.01
N ASN A 175 14.63 4.29 -9.97
CA ASN A 175 15.46 3.08 -9.81
C ASN A 175 14.78 1.84 -10.44
N VAL A 176 14.36 1.98 -11.69
CA VAL A 176 13.79 0.87 -12.50
C VAL A 176 14.84 -0.22 -12.73
N GLY A 177 14.44 -1.46 -12.90
CA GLY A 177 15.34 -2.60 -13.10
C GLY A 177 15.89 -3.20 -11.81
N VAL A 178 15.49 -2.67 -10.64
CA VAL A 178 15.83 -3.29 -9.35
C VAL A 178 14.78 -4.34 -9.00
N CYS A 179 15.19 -5.60 -8.90
CA CYS A 179 14.38 -6.68 -8.37
C CYS A 179 15.00 -7.20 -7.06
N SER A 180 14.21 -7.22 -5.99
CA SER A 180 14.69 -7.64 -4.67
C SER A 180 14.53 -9.15 -4.42
N LEU A 181 13.73 -9.85 -5.22
CA LEU A 181 13.43 -11.28 -5.04
C LEU A 181 13.47 -12.01 -6.39
N ASP A 182 14.27 -13.06 -6.48
CA ASP A 182 14.32 -13.91 -7.66
C ASP A 182 13.15 -14.92 -7.64
N VAL A 183 12.01 -14.47 -8.14
CA VAL A 183 10.77 -15.26 -8.19
C VAL A 183 10.87 -16.46 -9.14
N ALA A 184 11.82 -16.49 -10.08
CA ALA A 184 12.05 -17.62 -10.96
C ALA A 184 12.51 -18.88 -10.20
N LYS A 185 13.07 -18.70 -9.01
CA LYS A 185 13.50 -19.78 -8.11
C LYS A 185 12.40 -20.25 -7.15
N MET A 186 11.18 -19.75 -7.27
CA MET A 186 10.06 -20.09 -6.37
C MET A 186 9.09 -21.06 -7.04
N PRO A 187 9.29 -22.38 -6.89
CA PRO A 187 8.37 -23.36 -7.46
C PRO A 187 7.00 -23.26 -6.79
N GLY A 188 5.93 -23.33 -7.60
CA GLY A 188 4.54 -23.26 -7.09
C GLY A 188 4.02 -21.85 -6.87
N LEU A 189 4.73 -20.81 -7.34
CA LEU A 189 4.24 -19.44 -7.31
C LEU A 189 3.05 -19.29 -8.29
N GLU A 190 1.91 -18.84 -7.78
CA GLU A 190 0.65 -18.68 -8.53
C GLU A 190 0.37 -17.23 -8.92
N ALA A 191 0.84 -16.26 -8.11
CA ALA A 191 0.64 -14.85 -8.38
C ALA A 191 1.76 -13.95 -7.84
N VAL A 192 2.06 -12.88 -8.57
CA VAL A 192 2.91 -11.77 -8.12
C VAL A 192 2.11 -10.49 -8.21
N LEU A 193 2.04 -9.76 -7.10
CA LEU A 193 1.36 -8.49 -6.96
C LEU A 193 2.39 -7.40 -6.64
N ASP A 194 2.34 -6.29 -7.36
CA ASP A 194 3.25 -5.17 -7.10
C ASP A 194 2.47 -3.88 -6.87
N VAL A 195 2.72 -3.19 -5.77
CA VAL A 195 2.08 -1.89 -5.48
C VAL A 195 2.79 -0.73 -6.18
N VAL A 196 3.92 -0.99 -6.83
CA VAL A 196 4.60 0.00 -7.66
C VAL A 196 3.83 0.14 -8.98
N TYR A 197 3.43 1.37 -9.30
CA TYR A 197 2.67 1.70 -10.52
C TYR A 197 3.46 2.51 -11.55
N ASN A 198 4.68 2.91 -11.22
CA ASN A 198 5.60 3.59 -12.14
C ASN A 198 7.02 3.00 -11.98
N PRO A 199 7.51 2.23 -12.95
CA PRO A 199 6.99 1.94 -14.29
C PRO A 199 5.71 1.09 -14.30
N ASP A 200 5.10 0.95 -15.46
CA ASP A 200 3.90 0.13 -15.70
C ASP A 200 4.15 -1.36 -15.39
N LYS A 201 5.35 -1.85 -15.63
CA LYS A 201 5.81 -3.20 -15.26
C LYS A 201 7.18 -3.10 -14.59
N THR A 202 7.26 -3.57 -13.36
CA THR A 202 8.53 -3.68 -12.63
C THR A 202 9.30 -4.92 -13.10
N GLU A 203 10.60 -4.96 -12.81
CA GLU A 203 11.43 -6.13 -13.09
C GLU A 203 10.90 -7.39 -12.39
N LEU A 204 10.35 -7.27 -11.19
CA LEU A 204 9.70 -8.36 -10.47
C LEU A 204 8.54 -8.97 -11.28
N CYS A 205 7.69 -8.12 -11.87
CA CYS A 205 6.59 -8.56 -12.71
C CYS A 205 7.10 -9.21 -14.00
N LEU A 206 8.15 -8.65 -14.62
CA LEU A 206 8.73 -9.18 -15.86
C LEU A 206 9.36 -10.55 -15.64
N LEU A 207 10.08 -10.77 -14.54
CA LEU A 207 10.68 -12.06 -14.20
C LEU A 207 9.63 -13.14 -13.98
N TYR A 208 8.50 -12.80 -13.39
CA TYR A 208 7.40 -13.75 -13.19
C TYR A 208 6.77 -14.21 -14.52
N THR A 209 6.83 -13.39 -15.56
CA THR A 209 6.12 -13.62 -16.81
C THR A 209 6.93 -14.25 -17.95
N SER A 210 8.19 -14.53 -17.74
CA SER A 210 9.06 -15.20 -18.70
C SER A 210 9.33 -16.66 -18.28
N PRO A 211 9.00 -17.68 -19.02
CA PRO A 211 8.13 -18.03 -20.13
C PRO A 211 6.96 -18.96 -19.77
N SER A 212 6.20 -18.72 -18.72
CA SER A 212 5.05 -19.56 -18.34
C SER A 212 3.74 -18.79 -18.39
N PRO A 213 2.62 -19.35 -18.88
CA PRO A 213 1.35 -18.64 -18.98
C PRO A 213 0.66 -18.59 -17.62
N VAL A 214 1.11 -17.76 -16.71
CA VAL A 214 0.42 -17.52 -15.44
C VAL A 214 0.10 -16.02 -15.32
N SER A 215 -1.14 -15.80 -14.94
CA SER A 215 -1.84 -14.52 -14.90
C SER A 215 -1.10 -13.40 -14.16
N TYR A 216 -0.97 -12.25 -14.81
CA TYR A 216 -0.50 -11.01 -14.18
C TYR A 216 -1.57 -10.33 -13.41
N THR A 217 -1.20 -9.75 -12.27
CA THR A 217 -1.94 -8.67 -11.68
C THR A 217 -1.03 -7.49 -11.44
N HIS A 218 -1.09 -6.53 -12.34
CA HIS A 218 -0.45 -5.25 -12.18
C HIS A 218 -1.38 -4.36 -11.38
N LEU A 219 -1.02 -4.11 -10.12
CA LEU A 219 -1.83 -3.32 -9.22
C LEU A 219 -1.51 -1.84 -9.41
N ARG A 220 -2.34 -1.11 -10.16
CA ARG A 220 -2.46 0.31 -9.95
C ARG A 220 -3.22 0.52 -8.65
N ALA A 221 -2.55 0.95 -7.61
CA ALA A 221 -3.22 1.52 -6.46
C ALA A 221 -3.86 2.83 -6.93
N HIS A 222 -5.12 2.77 -7.35
CA HIS A 222 -5.92 3.95 -7.51
C HIS A 222 -6.32 4.39 -6.12
N GLU A 223 -5.75 5.49 -5.66
CA GLU A 223 -6.28 6.23 -4.53
C GLU A 223 -7.64 6.78 -4.95
N THR A 224 -8.68 6.05 -4.73
CA THR A 224 -10.08 6.49 -4.91
C THR A 224 -10.65 7.02 -3.61
#